data_14ed007455fedbc4d3aa6c12e90fd92d
#
_entry.id   14ed007455fedbc4d3aa6c12e90fd92d
#
_cell.length_a   1.000
_cell.length_b   1.000
_cell.length_c   1.000
_cell.angle_alpha   90.00
_cell.angle_beta   90.00
_cell.angle_gamma   90.00
#
_symmetry.space_group_name_H-M   'P 1'
#
loop_
_entity.id
_entity.type
_entity.pdbx_description
1 polymer ?
#
loop_
_entity_poly.entity_id
_entity_poly.type
_entity_poly.pdbx_seq_one_letter_code
_entity_poly.pdbx_strand_id
1 'polypeptide(L)'
;MSKVSIEDQLTSTLLQQTFLDGEVLEIEEYKKSVVSYVEIEQCVAVLSDFQADCSYIYAGNFGEFFGLSSEDLIIDSAFEDCIFNKINSDDVTERHALELQYIQFLKNLPGEEYRKFSTFSRLRTSDSQNVNYINHRTMYLKKSSNGSIWLALCLYSPSGNLQTSTGIDGRIVNMQTGETIASEKYKSLSETLLSKRELEILKLAAKGNNSGQIAGFLNISVYTVRRHRQNIIQKMQVSNTTEALRTALVMGLIQV
;
A
#
# COMPACT_ATOMS: atom_id res chain seq x y z
N MET A 1 -0.10 -9.51 -23.33
CA MET A 1 0.69 -9.01 -22.19
C MET A 1 -0.25 -9.00 -21.00
N SER A 2 0.07 -9.74 -19.94
CA SER A 2 -0.73 -9.82 -18.72
C SER A 2 -0.83 -8.43 -18.06
N LYS A 3 -1.99 -8.14 -17.50
CA LYS A 3 -2.21 -6.92 -16.70
C LYS A 3 -1.29 -6.97 -15.48
N VAL A 4 -0.48 -5.94 -15.26
CA VAL A 4 0.24 -5.77 -14.00
C VAL A 4 -0.79 -5.35 -12.96
N SER A 5 -0.99 -6.14 -11.91
CA SER A 5 -1.92 -5.84 -10.83
C SER A 5 -1.36 -4.75 -9.89
N ILE A 6 -2.19 -4.20 -9.00
CA ILE A 6 -1.69 -3.29 -7.93
C ILE A 6 -0.72 -4.06 -7.02
N GLU A 7 -0.99 -5.33 -6.78
CA GLU A 7 -0.13 -6.24 -6.06
C GLU A 7 1.24 -6.41 -6.75
N ASP A 8 1.27 -6.69 -8.07
CA ASP A 8 2.54 -6.77 -8.83
C ASP A 8 3.33 -5.46 -8.76
N GLN A 9 2.64 -4.30 -8.76
CA GLN A 9 3.28 -2.99 -8.62
C GLN A 9 3.91 -2.81 -7.24
N LEU A 10 3.19 -3.17 -6.18
CA LEU A 10 3.72 -3.11 -4.82
C LEU A 10 4.90 -4.04 -4.66
N THR A 11 4.77 -5.29 -5.09
CA THR A 11 5.82 -6.31 -5.08
C THR A 11 7.07 -5.83 -5.82
N SER A 12 6.92 -5.33 -7.06
CA SER A 12 8.06 -4.80 -7.80
C SER A 12 8.67 -3.57 -7.13
N THR A 13 7.87 -2.69 -6.54
CA THR A 13 8.36 -1.50 -5.84
C THR A 13 9.20 -1.85 -4.61
N LEU A 14 8.86 -2.90 -3.90
CA LEU A 14 9.54 -3.31 -2.67
C LEU A 14 10.67 -4.33 -2.90
N LEU A 15 10.50 -5.31 -3.81
CA LEU A 15 11.51 -6.36 -4.03
C LEU A 15 12.55 -6.02 -5.10
N GLN A 16 12.28 -5.07 -6.00
CA GLN A 16 13.29 -4.63 -7.00
C GLN A 16 14.16 -3.47 -6.52
N GLN A 17 14.14 -3.17 -5.23
CA GLN A 17 15.03 -2.19 -4.63
C GLN A 17 16.47 -2.70 -4.64
N THR A 18 17.42 -1.77 -4.67
CA THR A 18 18.85 -2.09 -4.50
C THR A 18 19.27 -1.76 -3.07
N PHE A 19 20.02 -2.66 -2.45
CA PHE A 19 20.60 -2.45 -1.14
C PHE A 19 22.11 -2.28 -1.28
N LEU A 20 22.71 -1.48 -0.41
CA LEU A 20 24.16 -1.25 -0.44
C LEU A 20 24.91 -2.40 0.20
N ASP A 21 26.00 -2.81 -0.46
CA ASP A 21 26.89 -3.85 0.10
C ASP A 21 27.50 -3.41 1.44
N GLY A 22 27.55 -4.33 2.40
CA GLY A 22 28.17 -4.11 3.70
C GLY A 22 27.26 -3.43 4.75
N GLU A 23 26.03 -3.05 4.43
CA GLU A 23 25.05 -2.68 5.44
C GLU A 23 24.58 -3.91 6.22
N VAL A 24 24.49 -3.79 7.55
CA VAL A 24 24.02 -4.86 8.43
C VAL A 24 22.72 -4.45 9.10
N LEU A 25 21.74 -5.34 9.05
CA LEU A 25 20.48 -5.19 9.80
C LEU A 25 20.57 -6.03 11.09
N GLU A 26 20.54 -5.37 12.25
CA GLU A 26 20.44 -6.07 13.54
C GLU A 26 18.97 -6.48 13.79
N ILE A 27 18.49 -7.42 12.98
CA ILE A 27 17.08 -7.84 12.94
C ILE A 27 16.58 -8.41 14.27
N GLU A 28 17.47 -9.02 15.05
CA GLU A 28 17.14 -9.65 16.33
C GLU A 28 16.61 -8.65 17.37
N GLU A 29 17.05 -7.40 17.33
CA GLU A 29 16.50 -6.35 18.20
C GLU A 29 15.06 -6.01 17.84
N TYR A 30 14.76 -5.95 16.54
CA TYR A 30 13.38 -5.74 16.06
C TYR A 30 12.49 -6.93 16.41
N LYS A 31 12.96 -8.17 16.22
CA LYS A 31 12.22 -9.39 16.57
C LYS A 31 11.83 -9.40 18.05
N LYS A 32 12.77 -9.15 18.96
CA LYS A 32 12.51 -9.09 20.41
C LYS A 32 11.44 -8.04 20.75
N SER A 33 11.52 -6.88 20.14
CA SER A 33 10.54 -5.79 20.35
C SER A 33 9.14 -6.19 19.85
N VAL A 34 9.07 -6.86 18.70
CA VAL A 34 7.80 -7.33 18.11
C VAL A 34 7.20 -8.44 18.98
N VAL A 35 7.98 -9.41 19.45
CA VAL A 35 7.53 -10.47 20.36
C VAL A 35 6.89 -9.86 21.60
N SER A 36 7.60 -8.94 22.27
CA SER A 36 7.08 -8.28 23.47
C SER A 36 5.79 -7.51 23.21
N TYR A 37 5.68 -6.85 22.04
CA TYR A 37 4.48 -6.15 21.64
C TYR A 37 3.30 -7.11 21.44
N VAL A 38 3.53 -8.23 20.75
CA VAL A 38 2.51 -9.24 20.48
C VAL A 38 2.04 -9.91 21.77
N GLU A 39 2.94 -10.19 22.72
CA GLU A 39 2.60 -10.72 24.04
C GLU A 39 1.66 -9.80 24.84
N ILE A 40 1.80 -8.47 24.68
CA ILE A 40 0.96 -7.48 25.37
C ILE A 40 -0.37 -7.27 24.63
N GLU A 41 -0.31 -7.03 23.32
CA GLU A 41 -1.48 -6.65 22.51
C GLU A 41 -2.32 -7.85 22.02
N GLN A 42 -1.78 -9.07 22.13
CA GLN A 42 -2.41 -10.31 21.68
C GLN A 42 -2.83 -10.31 20.20
N CYS A 43 -2.16 -9.48 19.40
CA CYS A 43 -2.38 -9.28 17.97
C CYS A 43 -1.57 -10.28 17.12
N VAL A 44 -1.64 -10.14 15.80
CA VAL A 44 -0.70 -10.75 14.86
C VAL A 44 0.22 -9.67 14.32
N ALA A 45 1.51 -9.94 14.32
CA ALA A 45 2.53 -9.06 13.76
C ALA A 45 3.33 -9.78 12.69
N VAL A 46 3.56 -9.11 11.56
CA VAL A 46 4.41 -9.58 10.47
C VAL A 46 5.55 -8.60 10.29
N LEU A 47 6.77 -9.08 10.50
CA LEU A 47 8.01 -8.34 10.31
C LEU A 47 8.62 -8.79 8.98
N SER A 48 8.51 -7.96 7.94
CA SER A 48 8.97 -8.27 6.59
C SER A 48 10.34 -7.67 6.30
N ASP A 49 11.27 -8.51 5.85
CA ASP A 49 12.60 -8.13 5.36
C ASP A 49 12.60 -8.19 3.83
N PHE A 50 12.60 -7.01 3.20
CA PHE A 50 12.54 -6.90 1.74
C PHE A 50 13.88 -7.17 1.05
N GLN A 51 15.00 -7.14 1.78
CA GLN A 51 16.29 -7.55 1.22
C GLN A 51 16.41 -9.06 1.16
N ALA A 52 15.98 -9.75 2.22
CA ALA A 52 16.01 -11.20 2.30
C ALA A 52 14.82 -11.89 1.64
N ASP A 53 13.80 -11.12 1.23
CA ASP A 53 12.50 -11.61 0.72
C ASP A 53 11.90 -12.67 1.65
N CYS A 54 11.78 -12.33 2.93
CA CYS A 54 11.16 -13.19 3.93
C CYS A 54 10.37 -12.40 4.97
N SER A 55 9.49 -13.07 5.69
CA SER A 55 8.73 -12.49 6.82
C SER A 55 8.76 -13.39 8.03
N TYR A 56 8.80 -12.74 9.20
CA TYR A 56 8.68 -13.35 10.53
C TYR A 56 7.30 -13.01 11.08
N ILE A 57 6.48 -14.03 11.32
CA ILE A 57 5.11 -13.88 11.82
C ILE A 57 5.08 -14.28 13.29
N TYR A 58 4.57 -13.38 14.11
CA TYR A 58 4.37 -13.56 15.55
C TYR A 58 2.88 -13.46 15.84
N ALA A 59 2.33 -14.45 16.54
CA ALA A 59 0.89 -14.55 16.77
C ALA A 59 0.58 -14.62 18.27
N GLY A 60 -0.16 -13.60 18.76
CA GLY A 60 -0.88 -13.70 20.02
C GLY A 60 -2.19 -14.47 19.85
N ASN A 61 -3.11 -14.37 20.81
CA ASN A 61 -4.40 -15.09 20.76
C ASN A 61 -5.20 -14.82 19.47
N PHE A 62 -5.07 -13.64 18.88
CA PHE A 62 -5.74 -13.33 17.61
C PHE A 62 -5.22 -14.15 16.42
N GLY A 63 -4.05 -14.78 16.55
CA GLY A 63 -3.50 -15.69 15.52
C GLY A 63 -4.40 -16.87 15.19
N GLU A 64 -5.21 -17.34 16.15
CA GLU A 64 -6.16 -18.43 15.94
C GLU A 64 -7.15 -18.12 14.79
N PHE A 65 -7.57 -16.87 14.64
CA PHE A 65 -8.43 -16.45 13.52
C PHE A 65 -7.80 -16.73 12.15
N PHE A 66 -6.50 -16.57 12.02
CA PHE A 66 -5.75 -16.84 10.80
C PHE A 66 -5.29 -18.29 10.67
N GLY A 67 -5.52 -19.12 11.68
CA GLY A 67 -5.02 -20.50 11.77
C GLY A 67 -3.51 -20.56 12.07
N LEU A 68 -2.98 -19.51 12.70
CA LEU A 68 -1.59 -19.43 13.13
C LEU A 68 -1.45 -20.01 14.54
N SER A 69 -0.41 -20.81 14.76
CA SER A 69 -0.02 -21.25 16.10
C SER A 69 0.76 -20.15 16.83
N SER A 70 0.91 -20.29 18.15
CA SER A 70 1.74 -19.38 18.96
C SER A 70 3.25 -19.55 18.73
N GLU A 71 3.65 -20.46 17.85
CA GLU A 71 5.04 -20.63 17.44
C GLU A 71 5.40 -19.59 16.38
N ASP A 72 6.63 -19.07 16.44
CA ASP A 72 7.16 -18.15 15.44
C ASP A 72 7.16 -18.82 14.06
N LEU A 73 6.55 -18.20 13.08
CA LEU A 73 6.50 -18.70 11.71
C LEU A 73 7.40 -17.83 10.83
N ILE A 74 8.28 -18.47 10.09
CA ILE A 74 9.07 -17.80 9.03
C ILE A 74 8.50 -18.25 7.69
N ILE A 75 8.21 -17.29 6.82
CA ILE A 75 7.76 -17.55 5.45
C ILE A 75 8.78 -17.00 4.45
N ASP A 76 9.03 -17.77 3.38
CA ASP A 76 9.93 -17.40 2.28
C ASP A 76 9.24 -16.43 1.31
N SER A 77 8.75 -15.33 1.84
CA SER A 77 8.13 -14.22 1.13
C SER A 77 8.06 -12.99 2.04
N ALA A 78 8.34 -11.82 1.50
CA ALA A 78 8.14 -10.56 2.21
C ALA A 78 6.65 -10.14 2.28
N PHE A 79 5.73 -10.95 1.72
CA PHE A 79 4.29 -10.72 1.71
C PHE A 79 3.54 -11.87 2.40
N GLU A 80 2.53 -11.52 3.17
CA GLU A 80 1.80 -12.39 4.08
C GLU A 80 0.49 -12.97 3.46
N ASP A 81 0.59 -13.70 2.35
CA ASP A 81 -0.57 -14.28 1.64
C ASP A 81 -1.43 -15.18 2.53
N CYS A 82 -0.85 -15.86 3.51
CA CYS A 82 -1.58 -16.68 4.48
C CYS A 82 -2.58 -15.84 5.30
N ILE A 83 -2.29 -14.56 5.54
CA ILE A 83 -3.17 -13.60 6.20
C ILE A 83 -4.19 -13.02 5.19
N PHE A 84 -3.75 -12.64 4.01
CA PHE A 84 -4.61 -12.04 2.99
C PHE A 84 -5.74 -12.95 2.54
N ASN A 85 -5.55 -14.28 2.57
CA ASN A 85 -6.59 -15.26 2.25
C ASN A 85 -7.82 -15.21 3.19
N LYS A 86 -7.70 -14.58 4.38
CA LYS A 86 -8.79 -14.36 5.33
C LYS A 86 -9.44 -12.98 5.20
N ILE A 87 -8.95 -12.15 4.30
CA ILE A 87 -9.40 -10.77 4.08
C ILE A 87 -10.15 -10.67 2.75
N ASN A 88 -11.16 -9.80 2.70
CA ASN A 88 -11.89 -9.54 1.46
C ASN A 88 -10.93 -9.05 0.36
N SER A 89 -11.01 -9.62 -0.83
CA SER A 89 -10.06 -9.35 -1.92
C SER A 89 -10.05 -7.90 -2.40
N ASP A 90 -11.20 -7.21 -2.35
CA ASP A 90 -11.26 -5.78 -2.71
C ASP A 90 -10.52 -4.94 -1.67
N ASP A 91 -10.65 -5.29 -0.38
CA ASP A 91 -9.95 -4.62 0.71
C ASP A 91 -8.44 -4.86 0.67
N VAL A 92 -7.99 -6.06 0.29
CA VAL A 92 -6.57 -6.34 0.04
C VAL A 92 -6.04 -5.44 -1.08
N THR A 93 -6.80 -5.30 -2.18
CA THR A 93 -6.43 -4.42 -3.29
C THR A 93 -6.33 -2.95 -2.85
N GLU A 94 -7.30 -2.46 -2.07
CA GLU A 94 -7.27 -1.10 -1.53
C GLU A 94 -6.11 -0.88 -0.54
N ARG A 95 -5.81 -1.88 0.29
CA ARG A 95 -4.66 -1.88 1.21
C ARG A 95 -3.34 -1.77 0.44
N HIS A 96 -3.15 -2.53 -0.65
CA HIS A 96 -1.96 -2.42 -1.49
C HIS A 96 -1.84 -1.03 -2.13
N ALA A 97 -2.95 -0.46 -2.58
CA ALA A 97 -2.97 0.91 -3.09
C ALA A 97 -2.61 1.95 -2.02
N LEU A 98 -3.11 1.80 -0.79
CA LEU A 98 -2.74 2.66 0.34
C LEU A 98 -1.24 2.55 0.65
N GLU A 99 -0.66 1.36 0.59
CA GLU A 99 0.77 1.16 0.83
C GLU A 99 1.64 1.79 -0.26
N LEU A 100 1.25 1.69 -1.53
CA LEU A 100 1.93 2.40 -2.62
C LEU A 100 1.91 3.92 -2.41
N GLN A 101 0.77 4.48 -1.97
CA GLN A 101 0.67 5.90 -1.60
C GLN A 101 1.58 6.24 -0.43
N TYR A 102 1.63 5.38 0.58
CA TYR A 102 2.49 5.55 1.75
C TYR A 102 3.97 5.57 1.36
N ILE A 103 4.42 4.63 0.53
CA ILE A 103 5.79 4.60 -0.01
C ILE A 103 6.10 5.91 -0.75
N GLN A 104 5.20 6.35 -1.61
CA GLN A 104 5.38 7.59 -2.37
C GLN A 104 5.45 8.82 -1.47
N PHE A 105 4.61 8.89 -0.43
CA PHE A 105 4.66 9.94 0.58
C PHE A 105 6.01 9.97 1.30
N LEU A 106 6.50 8.80 1.73
CA LEU A 106 7.74 8.68 2.51
C LEU A 106 9.01 8.96 1.70
N LYS A 107 8.98 8.84 0.36
CA LYS A 107 10.12 9.18 -0.51
C LYS A 107 10.51 10.67 -0.42
N ASN A 108 9.55 11.53 -0.06
CA ASN A 108 9.76 12.98 0.02
C ASN A 108 10.15 13.46 1.42
N LEU A 109 10.26 12.56 2.40
CA LEU A 109 10.62 12.91 3.77
C LEU A 109 12.13 12.79 3.97
N PRO A 110 12.77 13.78 4.63
CA PRO A 110 14.20 13.74 4.88
C PRO A 110 14.55 12.76 6.01
N GLY A 111 15.71 12.11 5.90
CA GLY A 111 16.30 11.32 6.98
C GLY A 111 15.37 10.26 7.58
N GLU A 112 15.27 10.23 8.90
CA GLU A 112 14.47 9.27 9.67
C GLU A 112 13.01 9.73 9.93
N GLU A 113 12.57 10.83 9.32
CA GLU A 113 11.20 11.36 9.49
C GLU A 113 10.12 10.35 9.11
N TYR A 114 10.41 9.40 8.21
CA TYR A 114 9.49 8.32 7.83
C TYR A 114 8.99 7.50 9.02
N ARG A 115 9.79 7.36 10.08
CA ARG A 115 9.42 6.59 11.30
C ARG A 115 8.27 7.22 12.09
N LYS A 116 7.96 8.49 11.84
CA LYS A 116 6.86 9.20 12.51
C LYS A 116 5.51 8.84 11.92
N PHE A 117 5.46 8.13 10.80
CA PHE A 117 4.22 7.87 10.07
C PHE A 117 3.89 6.38 10.05
N SER A 118 2.59 6.10 9.97
CA SER A 118 2.03 4.76 9.87
C SER A 118 0.75 4.81 9.05
N THR A 119 0.45 3.74 8.32
CA THR A 119 -0.90 3.56 7.75
C THR A 119 -1.83 2.98 8.79
N PHE A 120 -3.11 3.27 8.65
CA PHE A 120 -4.19 2.60 9.35
C PHE A 120 -5.27 2.25 8.34
N SER A 121 -5.81 1.07 8.43
CA SER A 121 -6.95 0.64 7.66
C SER A 121 -7.80 -0.34 8.48
N ARG A 122 -9.05 -0.49 8.07
CA ARG A 122 -9.98 -1.45 8.64
C ARG A 122 -10.50 -2.35 7.51
N LEU A 123 -10.11 -3.61 7.57
CA LEU A 123 -10.31 -4.58 6.51
C LEU A 123 -11.48 -5.50 6.86
N ARG A 124 -12.34 -5.77 5.89
CA ARG A 124 -13.40 -6.79 6.02
C ARG A 124 -12.77 -8.18 5.94
N THR A 125 -13.29 -9.11 6.72
CA THR A 125 -12.91 -10.51 6.61
C THR A 125 -13.65 -11.19 5.47
N SER A 126 -13.05 -12.22 4.88
CA SER A 126 -13.70 -13.07 3.87
C SER A 126 -14.74 -14.01 4.47
N ASP A 127 -14.57 -14.37 5.75
CA ASP A 127 -15.49 -15.22 6.53
C ASP A 127 -15.92 -14.49 7.79
N SER A 128 -17.19 -14.10 7.85
CA SER A 128 -17.76 -13.25 8.89
C SER A 128 -18.30 -14.01 10.11
N GLN A 129 -17.94 -15.29 10.34
CA GLN A 129 -18.55 -16.09 11.40
C GLN A 129 -18.28 -15.55 12.82
N ASN A 130 -17.08 -14.96 13.07
CA ASN A 130 -16.71 -14.46 14.40
C ASN A 130 -16.08 -13.05 14.39
N VAL A 131 -15.39 -12.67 13.33
CA VAL A 131 -14.69 -11.38 13.18
C VAL A 131 -15.11 -10.76 11.86
N ASN A 132 -15.79 -9.61 11.91
CA ASN A 132 -16.26 -8.93 10.70
C ASN A 132 -15.20 -7.97 10.12
N TYR A 133 -14.40 -7.38 10.99
CA TYR A 133 -13.40 -6.38 10.63
C TYR A 133 -12.10 -6.57 11.40
N ILE A 134 -11.00 -6.31 10.72
CA ILE A 134 -9.64 -6.34 11.24
C ILE A 134 -9.07 -4.93 11.15
N ASN A 135 -8.50 -4.41 12.22
CA ASN A 135 -7.63 -3.25 12.17
C ASN A 135 -6.28 -3.68 11.62
N HIS A 136 -5.81 -2.98 10.61
CA HIS A 136 -4.51 -3.20 10.02
C HIS A 136 -3.68 -1.93 10.09
N ARG A 137 -2.38 -2.08 10.34
CA ARG A 137 -1.42 -0.99 10.43
C ARG A 137 -0.10 -1.39 9.81
N THR A 138 0.48 -0.53 8.94
CA THR A 138 1.83 -0.74 8.38
C THR A 138 2.77 0.38 8.81
N MET A 139 3.98 0.00 9.18
CA MET A 139 5.09 0.90 9.52
C MET A 139 6.37 0.43 8.84
N TYR A 140 7.17 1.37 8.35
CA TYR A 140 8.52 1.06 7.90
C TYR A 140 9.52 1.38 9.02
N LEU A 141 10.22 0.36 9.48
CA LEU A 141 11.09 0.42 10.65
C LEU A 141 12.53 0.78 10.29
N LYS A 142 13.00 0.36 9.11
CA LYS A 142 14.37 0.58 8.65
C LYS A 142 14.40 0.87 7.16
N LYS A 143 15.22 1.85 6.78
CA LYS A 143 15.67 2.08 5.41
C LYS A 143 17.18 1.88 5.33
N SER A 144 17.66 1.44 4.17
CA SER A 144 19.07 1.50 3.79
C SER A 144 19.48 2.96 3.59
N SER A 145 20.78 3.26 3.64
CA SER A 145 21.30 4.62 3.47
C SER A 145 21.02 5.21 2.08
N ASN A 146 20.76 4.39 1.07
CA ASN A 146 20.29 4.83 -0.25
C ASN A 146 18.78 5.11 -0.31
N GLY A 147 18.05 4.92 0.79
CA GLY A 147 16.61 5.17 0.90
C GLY A 147 15.71 3.97 0.59
N SER A 148 16.26 2.80 0.22
CA SER A 148 15.51 1.56 0.03
C SER A 148 14.86 1.12 1.33
N ILE A 149 13.58 0.72 1.28
CA ILE A 149 12.85 0.21 2.43
C ILE A 149 13.37 -1.20 2.73
N TRP A 150 13.91 -1.39 3.93
CA TRP A 150 14.50 -2.66 4.33
C TRP A 150 13.55 -3.50 5.15
N LEU A 151 12.96 -2.89 6.20
CA LEU A 151 12.15 -3.60 7.18
C LEU A 151 10.81 -2.92 7.38
N ALA A 152 9.73 -3.70 7.28
CA ALA A 152 8.38 -3.28 7.59
C ALA A 152 7.77 -4.10 8.73
N LEU A 153 6.83 -3.50 9.44
CA LEU A 153 5.99 -4.15 10.43
C LEU A 153 4.53 -3.94 10.06
N CYS A 154 3.82 -5.03 9.82
CA CYS A 154 2.36 -5.07 9.68
C CYS A 154 1.74 -5.62 10.96
N LEU A 155 0.71 -4.95 11.48
CA LEU A 155 -0.03 -5.36 12.66
C LEU A 155 -1.48 -5.62 12.30
N TYR A 156 -2.03 -6.71 12.82
CA TYR A 156 -3.42 -7.13 12.64
C TYR A 156 -4.06 -7.39 13.99
N SER A 157 -5.18 -6.74 14.26
CA SER A 157 -5.95 -6.92 15.50
C SER A 157 -7.46 -6.92 15.22
N PRO A 158 -8.29 -7.52 16.08
CA PRO A 158 -9.73 -7.46 15.89
C PRO A 158 -10.23 -6.01 15.97
N SER A 159 -11.19 -5.64 15.12
CA SER A 159 -11.79 -4.31 15.18
C SER A 159 -13.07 -4.32 16.03
N GLY A 160 -13.09 -3.51 17.08
CA GLY A 160 -14.31 -3.28 17.88
C GLY A 160 -15.32 -2.35 17.21
N ASN A 161 -14.97 -1.70 16.10
CA ASN A 161 -15.89 -0.86 15.35
C ASN A 161 -16.63 -1.69 14.30
N LEU A 162 -17.92 -1.90 14.51
CA LEU A 162 -18.79 -2.69 13.64
C LEU A 162 -19.55 -1.86 12.60
N GLN A 163 -19.31 -0.54 12.52
CA GLN A 163 -19.95 0.29 11.49
C GLN A 163 -19.47 -0.15 10.11
N THR A 164 -20.41 -0.33 9.20
CA THR A 164 -20.10 -0.62 7.79
C THR A 164 -19.46 0.60 7.14
N SER A 165 -18.36 0.40 6.43
CA SER A 165 -17.74 1.44 5.60
C SER A 165 -17.71 1.00 4.14
N THR A 166 -17.70 1.98 3.24
CA THR A 166 -17.47 1.77 1.81
C THR A 166 -15.96 1.82 1.55
N GLY A 167 -15.25 0.72 1.80
CA GLY A 167 -13.80 0.63 1.66
C GLY A 167 -13.10 0.47 3.01
N ILE A 168 -11.78 0.59 3.01
CA ILE A 168 -10.91 0.22 4.14
C ILE A 168 -10.68 1.32 5.19
N ASP A 169 -11.30 2.49 5.09
CA ASP A 169 -10.98 3.66 5.93
C ASP A 169 -9.47 3.97 5.97
N GLY A 170 -8.80 3.79 4.84
CA GLY A 170 -7.35 3.89 4.73
C GLY A 170 -6.82 5.32 4.97
N ARG A 171 -5.83 5.45 5.85
CA ARG A 171 -5.21 6.75 6.17
C ARG A 171 -3.76 6.59 6.56
N ILE A 172 -2.97 7.65 6.33
CA ILE A 172 -1.62 7.79 6.87
C ILE A 172 -1.68 8.79 8.01
N VAL A 173 -1.08 8.45 9.14
CA VAL A 173 -1.13 9.22 10.37
C VAL A 173 0.28 9.52 10.84
N ASN A 174 0.52 10.77 11.25
CA ASN A 174 1.70 11.13 12.00
C ASN A 174 1.53 10.66 13.45
N MET A 175 2.34 9.71 13.88
CA MET A 175 2.22 9.08 15.18
C MET A 175 2.63 9.96 16.36
N GLN A 176 3.31 11.08 16.11
CA GLN A 176 3.68 12.04 17.15
C GLN A 176 2.58 13.07 17.40
N THR A 177 1.89 13.49 16.34
CA THR A 177 0.89 14.58 16.44
C THR A 177 -0.56 14.10 16.34
N GLY A 178 -0.78 12.84 15.87
CA GLY A 178 -2.12 12.34 15.53
C GLY A 178 -2.68 12.93 14.24
N GLU A 179 -1.93 13.79 13.55
CA GLU A 179 -2.39 14.39 12.29
C GLU A 179 -2.55 13.33 11.22
N THR A 180 -3.74 13.28 10.64
CA THR A 180 -4.00 12.46 9.47
C THR A 180 -3.54 13.23 8.23
N ILE A 181 -2.68 12.61 7.44
CA ILE A 181 -2.28 13.16 6.15
C ILE A 181 -3.47 13.05 5.21
N ALA A 182 -4.12 14.17 4.94
CA ALA A 182 -5.33 14.23 4.13
C ALA A 182 -5.06 13.73 2.70
N SER A 183 -6.05 13.08 2.10
CA SER A 183 -5.98 12.62 0.70
C SER A 183 -5.67 13.76 -0.29
N GLU A 184 -5.94 15.02 0.10
CA GLU A 184 -5.57 16.20 -0.68
C GLU A 184 -4.06 16.46 -0.71
N LYS A 185 -3.30 16.14 0.36
CA LYS A 185 -1.83 16.12 0.33
C LYS A 185 -1.29 15.02 -0.56
N TYR A 186 -2.01 13.89 -0.70
CA TYR A 186 -1.69 12.86 -1.71
C TYR A 186 -1.97 13.39 -3.12
N LYS A 187 -3.04 14.15 -3.29
CA LYS A 187 -3.32 14.79 -4.59
C LYS A 187 -2.19 15.71 -5.02
N SER A 188 -1.61 16.49 -4.11
CA SER A 188 -0.46 17.36 -4.43
C SER A 188 0.84 16.58 -4.72
N LEU A 189 1.05 15.41 -4.11
CA LEU A 189 2.18 14.52 -4.37
C LEU A 189 1.96 13.68 -5.64
N SER A 190 0.72 13.32 -5.93
CA SER A 190 0.33 12.64 -7.15
C SER A 190 0.19 13.57 -8.35
N GLU A 191 -0.01 14.88 -8.13
CA GLU A 191 0.15 15.92 -9.15
C GLU A 191 1.61 15.99 -9.66
N THR A 192 2.59 15.50 -8.87
CA THR A 192 3.96 15.28 -9.36
C THR A 192 4.10 14.01 -10.20
N LEU A 193 3.25 13.00 -10.00
CA LEU A 193 3.27 11.78 -10.82
C LEU A 193 2.69 12.04 -12.22
N LEU A 194 1.52 12.68 -12.28
CA LEU A 194 0.85 13.01 -13.53
C LEU A 194 0.77 14.54 -13.70
N SER A 195 1.13 15.04 -14.88
CA SER A 195 0.94 16.43 -15.21
C SER A 195 -0.54 16.81 -15.19
N LYS A 196 -0.86 18.11 -15.02
CA LYS A 196 -2.23 18.62 -15.08
C LYS A 196 -2.97 18.12 -16.33
N ARG A 197 -2.28 18.08 -17.47
CA ARG A 197 -2.83 17.63 -18.75
C ARG A 197 -3.13 16.12 -18.75
N GLU A 198 -2.30 15.33 -18.14
CA GLU A 198 -2.51 13.87 -18.00
C GLU A 198 -3.70 13.58 -17.08
N LEU A 199 -3.86 14.33 -15.99
CA LEU A 199 -5.04 14.23 -15.10
C LEU A 199 -6.34 14.64 -15.82
N GLU A 200 -6.34 15.71 -16.63
CA GLU A 200 -7.49 16.11 -17.42
C GLU A 200 -7.92 15.01 -18.40
N ILE A 201 -6.95 14.42 -19.09
CA ILE A 201 -7.20 13.32 -20.03
C ILE A 201 -7.76 12.11 -19.30
N LEU A 202 -7.21 11.78 -18.14
CA LEU A 202 -7.65 10.65 -17.33
C LEU A 202 -9.07 10.86 -16.81
N LYS A 203 -9.42 12.08 -16.31
CA LYS A 203 -10.78 12.45 -15.90
C LYS A 203 -11.80 12.32 -17.03
N LEU A 204 -11.45 12.77 -18.24
CA LEU A 204 -12.33 12.64 -19.39
C LEU A 204 -12.48 11.16 -19.83
N ALA A 205 -11.41 10.39 -19.76
CA ALA A 205 -11.47 8.95 -20.03
C ALA A 205 -12.33 8.20 -18.99
N ALA A 206 -12.30 8.60 -17.71
CA ALA A 206 -13.17 8.06 -16.65
C ALA A 206 -14.66 8.27 -16.95
N LYS A 207 -15.01 9.39 -17.60
CA LYS A 207 -16.38 9.68 -18.09
C LYS A 207 -16.76 8.90 -19.36
N GLY A 208 -15.95 7.93 -19.79
CA GLY A 208 -16.23 7.10 -20.97
C GLY A 208 -15.81 7.71 -22.31
N ASN A 209 -15.12 8.86 -22.33
CA ASN A 209 -14.75 9.51 -23.58
C ASN A 209 -13.59 8.76 -24.29
N ASN A 210 -13.72 8.53 -25.58
CA ASN A 210 -12.65 7.99 -26.42
C ASN A 210 -11.61 9.09 -26.79
N SER A 211 -10.48 8.68 -27.39
CA SER A 211 -9.40 9.60 -27.70
C SER A 211 -9.77 10.73 -28.68
N GLY A 212 -10.75 10.50 -29.57
CA GLY A 212 -11.25 11.52 -30.49
C GLY A 212 -12.09 12.59 -29.77
N GLN A 213 -12.99 12.16 -28.88
CA GLN A 213 -13.80 13.06 -28.04
C GLN A 213 -12.93 13.89 -27.09
N ILE A 214 -11.94 13.23 -26.43
CA ILE A 214 -10.98 13.92 -25.56
C ILE A 214 -10.19 14.98 -26.34
N ALA A 215 -9.76 14.65 -27.55
CA ALA A 215 -9.03 15.58 -28.44
C ALA A 215 -9.89 16.83 -28.75
N GLY A 216 -11.17 16.64 -29.03
CA GLY A 216 -12.14 17.72 -29.24
C GLY A 216 -12.34 18.58 -28.00
N PHE A 217 -12.59 17.98 -26.83
CA PHE A 217 -12.76 18.73 -25.56
C PHE A 217 -11.54 19.56 -25.18
N LEU A 218 -10.35 19.03 -25.46
CA LEU A 218 -9.09 19.63 -25.03
C LEU A 218 -8.42 20.49 -26.12
N ASN A 219 -9.04 20.56 -27.30
CA ASN A 219 -8.55 21.27 -28.47
C ASN A 219 -7.09 20.90 -28.84
N ILE A 220 -6.80 19.59 -28.91
CA ILE A 220 -5.51 19.01 -29.28
C ILE A 220 -5.69 17.86 -30.28
N SER A 221 -4.61 17.39 -30.88
CA SER A 221 -4.69 16.28 -31.81
C SER A 221 -4.97 14.95 -31.09
N VAL A 222 -5.64 14.01 -31.77
CA VAL A 222 -5.83 12.62 -31.29
C VAL A 222 -4.49 11.95 -31.00
N TYR A 223 -3.47 12.27 -31.78
CA TYR A 223 -2.11 11.78 -31.59
C TYR A 223 -1.54 12.27 -30.24
N THR A 224 -1.76 13.53 -29.89
CA THR A 224 -1.33 14.11 -28.61
C THR A 224 -2.02 13.43 -27.43
N VAL A 225 -3.34 13.12 -27.54
CA VAL A 225 -4.07 12.37 -26.51
C VAL A 225 -3.50 10.98 -26.33
N ARG A 226 -3.22 10.26 -27.44
CA ARG A 226 -2.62 8.92 -27.38
C ARG A 226 -1.24 8.95 -26.73
N ARG A 227 -0.42 9.95 -27.02
CA ARG A 227 0.90 10.13 -26.40
C ARG A 227 0.76 10.37 -24.88
N HIS A 228 -0.16 11.22 -24.45
CA HIS A 228 -0.41 11.42 -23.03
C HIS A 228 -0.91 10.14 -22.34
N ARG A 229 -1.78 9.35 -22.97
CA ARG A 229 -2.22 8.05 -22.44
C ARG A 229 -1.05 7.08 -22.28
N GLN A 230 -0.11 7.04 -23.21
CA GLN A 230 1.11 6.23 -23.09
C GLN A 230 1.98 6.73 -21.92
N ASN A 231 2.15 8.03 -21.78
CA ASN A 231 2.90 8.62 -20.66
C ASN A 231 2.24 8.30 -19.31
N ILE A 232 0.89 8.36 -19.23
CA ILE A 232 0.14 7.98 -18.03
C ILE A 232 0.41 6.51 -17.69
N ILE A 233 0.27 5.61 -18.66
CA ILE A 233 0.53 4.17 -18.51
C ILE A 233 1.95 3.94 -18.00
N GLN A 234 2.94 4.60 -18.59
CA GLN A 234 4.34 4.46 -18.20
C GLN A 234 4.62 5.03 -16.80
N LYS A 235 4.11 6.22 -16.48
CA LYS A 235 4.31 6.88 -15.18
C LYS A 235 3.61 6.15 -14.04
N MET A 236 2.42 5.61 -14.28
CA MET A 236 1.66 4.83 -13.31
C MET A 236 2.09 3.36 -13.27
N GLN A 237 3.02 2.96 -14.16
CA GLN A 237 3.50 1.57 -14.29
C GLN A 237 2.37 0.54 -14.46
N VAL A 238 1.36 0.90 -15.24
CA VAL A 238 0.19 0.05 -15.56
C VAL A 238 0.23 -0.43 -17.01
N SER A 239 -0.53 -1.46 -17.34
CA SER A 239 -0.50 -2.07 -18.69
C SER A 239 -1.42 -1.39 -19.70
N ASN A 240 -2.45 -0.66 -19.25
CA ASN A 240 -3.42 -0.01 -20.15
C ASN A 240 -4.18 1.12 -19.45
N THR A 241 -4.94 1.91 -20.26
CA THR A 241 -5.70 3.06 -19.76
C THR A 241 -6.81 2.65 -18.77
N THR A 242 -7.44 1.49 -18.92
CA THR A 242 -8.50 1.04 -18.01
C THR A 242 -7.93 0.77 -16.62
N GLU A 243 -6.77 0.18 -16.57
CA GLU A 243 -6.04 -0.03 -15.32
C GLU A 243 -5.55 1.30 -14.71
N ALA A 244 -5.03 2.22 -15.56
CA ALA A 244 -4.70 3.57 -15.12
C ALA A 244 -5.91 4.29 -14.50
N LEU A 245 -7.09 4.14 -15.07
CA LEU A 245 -8.33 4.70 -14.53
C LEU A 245 -8.68 4.10 -13.18
N ARG A 246 -8.65 2.76 -13.07
CA ARG A 246 -8.95 2.05 -11.82
C ARG A 246 -7.96 2.45 -10.72
N THR A 247 -6.68 2.44 -11.02
CA THR A 247 -5.61 2.86 -10.10
C THR A 247 -5.77 4.32 -9.68
N ALA A 248 -6.07 5.22 -10.63
CA ALA A 248 -6.27 6.63 -10.33
C ALA A 248 -7.51 6.91 -9.46
N LEU A 249 -8.58 6.12 -9.61
CA LEU A 249 -9.76 6.19 -8.74
C LEU A 249 -9.41 5.73 -7.32
N VAL A 250 -8.76 4.59 -7.19
CA VAL A 250 -8.31 4.03 -5.90
C VAL A 250 -7.32 4.98 -5.21
N MET A 251 -6.40 5.56 -5.97
CA MET A 251 -5.45 6.57 -5.45
C MET A 251 -6.09 7.94 -5.20
N GLY A 252 -7.37 8.13 -5.45
CA GLY A 252 -8.06 9.42 -5.28
C GLY A 252 -7.59 10.54 -6.22
N LEU A 253 -6.84 10.21 -7.30
CA LEU A 253 -6.35 11.16 -8.29
C LEU A 253 -7.47 11.76 -9.14
N ILE A 254 -8.52 10.98 -9.35
CA ILE A 254 -9.72 11.35 -10.08
C ILE A 254 -10.95 10.91 -9.31
N GLN A 255 -12.06 11.59 -9.55
CA GLN A 255 -13.41 11.22 -9.09
C GLN A 255 -14.30 11.10 -10.31
N VAL A 256 -15.23 10.15 -10.31
CA VAL A 256 -16.24 9.94 -11.36
C VAL A 256 -17.57 10.50 -10.91
#